data_f0ac1ce888120bd62f2591a5911ed6f1
#
_entry.id   f0ac1ce888120bd62f2591a5911ed6f1
#
_cell.length_a   1.000
_cell.length_b   1.000
_cell.length_c   1.000
_cell.angle_alpha   90.00
_cell.angle_beta   90.00
_cell.angle_gamma   90.00
#
_symmetry.space_group_name_H-M   'P 1'
#
loop_
_entity.id
_entity.type
_entity.pdbx_description
1 polymer ?
#
loop_
_entity_poly.entity_id
_entity_poly.type
_entity_poly.pdbx_seq_one_letter_code
_entity_poly.pdbx_strand_id
1 'polypeptide(L)'
;NILFAENPGVLIQIENKSEVEKILRNNGIGFALIAKPIAERRLEIHRKKTSYSFSINELRDQWFEASYLLDRRQSGELLAKARFENYKNQQLQFLFPAEFTGKLSQFALSPDRKPGGVKAAIIREKGTNGEREMAYALYLAGFDVKDVHMTDLASGRETLEDINMIVFCGGFSNSDVLGSAKGWAGGFLFNEKAKAALDNFYKRPDTLSLGICNGCQLMVELNLINPEHTNRAKMLHNDSHKFESGFVSLSIPENNSIMLGSLSGSKIGVWVAHGEGKFSLPMGENAYNVIAKYN
;
A
#
# COMPACT_ATOMS: atom_id res chain seq x y z
N ASN A 1 -12.69 -17.68 -31.03
CA ASN A 1 -13.45 -18.00 -29.81
C ASN A 1 -12.53 -18.38 -28.62
N ILE A 2 -11.39 -19.08 -28.82
CA ILE A 2 -10.52 -19.53 -27.71
C ILE A 2 -9.90 -18.32 -26.98
N LEU A 3 -9.41 -17.32 -27.71
CA LEU A 3 -8.76 -16.13 -27.12
C LEU A 3 -9.74 -15.12 -26.51
N PHE A 4 -11.00 -15.16 -26.92
CA PHE A 4 -12.02 -14.17 -26.52
C PHE A 4 -13.26 -14.87 -25.93
N ALA A 5 -13.08 -16.06 -25.38
CA ALA A 5 -14.14 -16.72 -24.63
C ALA A 5 -14.25 -16.06 -23.25
N GLU A 6 -15.40 -15.50 -22.93
CA GLU A 6 -15.65 -14.80 -21.66
C GLU A 6 -16.00 -15.79 -20.52
N ASN A 7 -15.43 -16.98 -20.57
CA ASN A 7 -15.60 -17.97 -19.49
C ASN A 7 -14.64 -17.65 -18.34
N PRO A 8 -15.10 -17.70 -17.09
CA PRO A 8 -14.23 -17.52 -15.94
C PRO A 8 -13.17 -18.62 -15.89
N GLY A 9 -11.92 -18.23 -15.62
CA GLY A 9 -10.82 -19.16 -15.54
C GLY A 9 -9.59 -18.47 -14.95
N VAL A 10 -8.61 -19.29 -14.55
CA VAL A 10 -7.31 -18.83 -14.06
C VAL A 10 -6.22 -19.34 -15.00
N LEU A 11 -5.35 -18.43 -15.43
CA LEU A 11 -4.15 -18.76 -16.19
C LEU A 11 -2.96 -18.83 -15.23
N ILE A 12 -2.27 -19.97 -15.19
CA ILE A 12 -1.09 -20.17 -14.34
C ILE A 12 0.11 -20.58 -15.20
N GLN A 13 1.29 -20.11 -14.84
CA GLN A 13 2.55 -20.59 -15.35
C GLN A 13 3.10 -21.61 -14.35
N ILE A 14 3.59 -22.75 -14.86
CA ILE A 14 4.06 -23.87 -14.04
C ILE A 14 5.39 -24.40 -14.57
N GLU A 15 6.23 -24.91 -13.69
CA GLU A 15 7.47 -25.60 -14.03
C GLU A 15 7.26 -27.11 -14.15
N ASN A 16 6.61 -27.73 -13.16
CA ASN A 16 6.36 -29.15 -13.12
C ASN A 16 4.96 -29.51 -13.62
N LYS A 17 4.84 -29.72 -14.92
CA LYS A 17 3.57 -30.05 -15.56
C LYS A 17 2.91 -31.28 -14.96
N SER A 18 3.65 -32.38 -14.77
CA SER A 18 3.08 -33.69 -14.35
C SER A 18 2.52 -33.63 -12.94
N GLU A 19 3.19 -32.93 -12.04
CA GLU A 19 2.77 -32.76 -10.66
C GLU A 19 1.50 -31.91 -10.57
N VAL A 20 1.47 -30.77 -11.26
CA VAL A 20 0.31 -29.85 -11.26
C VAL A 20 -0.90 -30.52 -11.91
N GLU A 21 -0.74 -31.22 -13.04
CA GLU A 21 -1.84 -31.99 -13.66
C GLU A 21 -2.40 -33.05 -12.71
N LYS A 22 -1.54 -33.75 -11.95
CA LYS A 22 -1.98 -34.74 -10.95
C LYS A 22 -2.80 -34.07 -9.84
N ILE A 23 -2.34 -32.95 -9.32
CA ILE A 23 -3.05 -32.17 -8.29
C ILE A 23 -4.43 -31.75 -8.80
N LEU A 24 -4.51 -31.16 -9.99
CA LEU A 24 -5.76 -30.67 -10.57
C LEU A 24 -6.77 -31.82 -10.81
N ARG A 25 -6.30 -32.95 -11.38
CA ARG A 25 -7.16 -34.13 -11.56
C ARG A 25 -7.68 -34.70 -10.25
N ASN A 26 -6.82 -34.82 -9.24
CA ASN A 26 -7.20 -35.33 -7.92
C ASN A 26 -8.25 -34.46 -7.22
N ASN A 27 -8.30 -33.19 -7.55
CA ASN A 27 -9.29 -32.25 -7.01
C ASN A 27 -10.48 -31.98 -7.96
N GLY A 28 -10.62 -32.73 -9.04
CA GLY A 28 -11.73 -32.59 -9.99
C GLY A 28 -11.74 -31.25 -10.75
N ILE A 29 -10.61 -30.57 -10.85
CA ILE A 29 -10.48 -29.26 -11.52
C ILE A 29 -10.22 -29.48 -13.01
N GLY A 30 -11.09 -28.92 -13.87
CA GLY A 30 -10.91 -28.91 -15.31
C GLY A 30 -9.75 -27.99 -15.72
N PHE A 31 -8.88 -28.45 -16.60
CA PHE A 31 -7.74 -27.65 -17.08
C PHE A 31 -7.37 -27.98 -18.53
N ALA A 32 -6.63 -27.08 -19.18
CA ALA A 32 -6.04 -27.30 -20.48
C ALA A 32 -4.65 -26.66 -20.54
N LEU A 33 -3.70 -27.36 -21.17
CA LEU A 33 -2.43 -26.76 -21.53
C LEU A 33 -2.62 -25.93 -22.81
N ILE A 34 -2.46 -24.62 -22.71
CA ILE A 34 -2.78 -23.72 -23.82
C ILE A 34 -1.54 -23.08 -24.48
N ALA A 35 -0.43 -22.93 -23.75
CA ALA A 35 0.76 -22.25 -24.26
C ALA A 35 2.04 -22.69 -23.56
N LYS A 36 3.18 -22.23 -24.10
CA LYS A 36 4.50 -22.27 -23.46
C LYS A 36 5.03 -20.84 -23.36
N PRO A 37 5.59 -20.43 -22.22
CA PRO A 37 6.33 -19.18 -22.13
C PRO A 37 7.56 -19.19 -23.03
N ILE A 38 7.86 -18.05 -23.63
CA ILE A 38 9.08 -17.79 -24.40
C ILE A 38 9.76 -16.55 -23.82
N ALA A 39 11.07 -16.41 -24.05
CA ALA A 39 11.83 -15.27 -23.51
C ALA A 39 11.56 -13.97 -24.28
N GLU A 40 11.24 -14.08 -25.54
CA GLU A 40 10.96 -12.95 -26.42
C GLU A 40 9.64 -12.29 -26.08
N ARG A 41 9.59 -10.96 -26.17
CA ARG A 41 8.35 -10.17 -25.92
C ARG A 41 7.40 -10.23 -27.14
N ARG A 42 6.94 -11.44 -27.43
CA ARG A 42 6.06 -11.74 -28.57
C ARG A 42 4.96 -12.70 -28.13
N LEU A 43 3.80 -12.57 -28.76
CA LEU A 43 2.72 -13.54 -28.71
C LEU A 43 2.69 -14.27 -30.05
N GLU A 44 2.95 -15.57 -30.00
CA GLU A 44 2.87 -16.43 -31.19
C GLU A 44 1.63 -17.34 -31.10
N ILE A 45 0.86 -17.36 -32.16
CA ILE A 45 -0.33 -18.19 -32.26
C ILE A 45 -0.19 -19.10 -33.45
N HIS A 46 -0.15 -20.39 -33.20
CA HIS A 46 -0.05 -21.42 -34.21
C HIS A 46 -1.37 -22.18 -34.35
N ARG A 47 -1.94 -22.17 -35.53
CA ARG A 47 -3.15 -22.94 -35.84
C ARG A 47 -2.99 -23.68 -37.18
N LYS A 48 -2.87 -25.00 -37.14
CA LYS A 48 -2.65 -25.82 -38.33
C LYS A 48 -1.47 -25.31 -39.16
N LYS A 49 -1.74 -24.74 -40.35
CA LYS A 49 -0.73 -24.18 -41.25
C LYS A 49 -0.55 -22.66 -41.15
N THR A 50 -1.28 -22.01 -40.28
CA THR A 50 -1.23 -20.56 -40.11
C THR A 50 -0.56 -20.20 -38.81
N SER A 51 0.35 -19.24 -38.86
CA SER A 51 1.03 -18.68 -37.68
C SER A 51 0.88 -17.18 -37.69
N TYR A 52 0.62 -16.63 -36.52
CA TYR A 52 0.57 -15.20 -36.27
C TYR A 52 1.63 -14.86 -35.22
N SER A 53 2.26 -13.72 -35.40
CA SER A 53 3.25 -13.22 -34.44
C SER A 53 2.99 -11.74 -34.18
N PHE A 54 2.85 -11.39 -32.91
CA PHE A 54 2.54 -10.03 -32.45
C PHE A 54 3.62 -9.56 -31.49
N SER A 55 4.08 -8.35 -31.67
CA SER A 55 4.92 -7.66 -30.67
C SER A 55 4.08 -7.30 -29.47
N ILE A 56 4.46 -7.75 -28.27
CA ILE A 56 3.74 -7.39 -27.03
C ILE A 56 3.84 -5.88 -26.78
N ASN A 57 4.97 -5.26 -27.12
CA ASN A 57 5.12 -3.81 -26.94
C ASN A 57 4.16 -3.02 -27.85
N GLU A 58 4.04 -3.39 -29.13
CA GLU A 58 3.10 -2.73 -30.07
C GLU A 58 1.65 -2.94 -29.63
N LEU A 59 1.28 -4.16 -29.25
CA LEU A 59 -0.08 -4.43 -28.75
C LEU A 59 -0.39 -3.63 -27.48
N ARG A 60 0.60 -3.51 -26.58
CA ARG A 60 0.47 -2.68 -25.38
C ARG A 60 0.28 -1.21 -25.73
N ASP A 61 1.10 -0.70 -26.63
CA ASP A 61 1.02 0.72 -27.02
C ASP A 61 -0.33 1.03 -27.66
N GLN A 62 -0.85 0.17 -28.55
CA GLN A 62 -2.20 0.28 -29.11
C GLN A 62 -3.30 0.22 -28.04
N TRP A 63 -3.17 -0.69 -27.06
CA TRP A 63 -4.14 -0.81 -25.96
C TRP A 63 -4.21 0.46 -25.11
N PHE A 64 -3.07 1.05 -24.79
CA PHE A 64 -2.98 2.22 -23.91
C PHE A 64 -3.09 3.56 -24.63
N GLU A 65 -3.12 3.61 -25.96
CA GLU A 65 -3.15 4.85 -26.73
C GLU A 65 -4.31 5.77 -26.34
N ALA A 66 -5.51 5.22 -26.25
CA ALA A 66 -6.69 6.01 -25.87
C ALA A 66 -6.54 6.60 -24.45
N SER A 67 -6.03 5.82 -23.50
CA SER A 67 -5.76 6.30 -22.14
C SER A 67 -4.66 7.37 -22.11
N TYR A 68 -3.63 7.23 -22.93
CA TYR A 68 -2.57 8.22 -23.07
C TYR A 68 -3.11 9.55 -23.62
N LEU A 69 -3.96 9.51 -24.64
CA LEU A 69 -4.56 10.72 -25.21
C LEU A 69 -5.45 11.47 -24.20
N LEU A 70 -6.16 10.74 -23.34
CA LEU A 70 -6.93 11.33 -22.23
C LEU A 70 -6.01 11.88 -21.14
N ASP A 71 -4.97 11.12 -20.76
CA ASP A 71 -4.02 11.52 -19.72
C ASP A 71 -3.27 12.81 -20.08
N ARG A 72 -2.94 13.03 -21.34
CA ARG A 72 -2.35 14.29 -21.84
C ARG A 72 -3.18 15.52 -21.47
N ARG A 73 -4.51 15.39 -21.44
CA ARG A 73 -5.42 16.48 -21.05
C ARG A 73 -5.54 16.65 -19.53
N GLN A 74 -5.33 15.59 -18.79
CA GLN A 74 -5.43 15.59 -17.32
C GLN A 74 -4.12 15.99 -16.64
N SER A 75 -3.02 15.35 -17.04
CA SER A 75 -1.71 15.46 -16.39
C SER A 75 -0.69 16.31 -17.18
N GLY A 76 -1.07 16.76 -18.37
CA GLY A 76 -0.17 17.45 -19.30
C GLY A 76 0.71 16.49 -20.13
N GLU A 77 1.28 17.03 -21.22
CA GLU A 77 2.02 16.24 -22.21
C GLU A 77 3.20 15.47 -21.61
N LEU A 78 4.01 16.14 -20.78
CA LEU A 78 5.27 15.56 -20.26
C LEU A 78 5.01 14.37 -19.34
N LEU A 79 4.09 14.51 -18.37
CA LEU A 79 3.82 13.44 -17.40
C LEU A 79 3.08 12.27 -18.05
N ALA A 80 2.13 12.56 -18.94
CA ALA A 80 1.41 11.53 -19.68
C ALA A 80 2.35 10.72 -20.59
N LYS A 81 3.26 11.40 -21.30
CA LYS A 81 4.27 10.75 -22.15
C LYS A 81 5.23 9.90 -21.32
N ALA A 82 5.76 10.45 -20.24
CA ALA A 82 6.65 9.73 -19.35
C ALA A 82 5.99 8.44 -18.82
N ARG A 83 4.73 8.50 -18.40
CA ARG A 83 3.96 7.34 -17.95
C ARG A 83 3.76 6.31 -19.06
N PHE A 84 3.37 6.77 -20.25
CA PHE A 84 3.12 5.90 -21.40
C PHE A 84 4.37 5.14 -21.85
N GLU A 85 5.54 5.79 -21.84
CA GLU A 85 6.81 5.21 -22.30
C GLU A 85 7.57 4.43 -21.23
N ASN A 86 7.42 4.81 -19.94
CA ASN A 86 8.24 4.29 -18.85
C ASN A 86 7.97 2.82 -18.48
N TYR A 87 6.87 2.21 -18.93
CA TYR A 87 6.55 0.82 -18.63
C TYR A 87 7.66 -0.16 -19.06
N LYS A 88 8.43 0.20 -20.09
CA LYS A 88 9.57 -0.61 -20.57
C LYS A 88 10.75 -0.60 -19.60
N ASN A 89 10.82 0.43 -18.73
CA ASN A 89 11.91 0.66 -17.80
C ASN A 89 11.53 0.32 -16.35
N GLN A 90 10.28 0.04 -16.09
CA GLN A 90 9.79 -0.36 -14.77
C GLN A 90 10.10 -1.84 -14.51
N GLN A 91 11.31 -2.10 -14.06
CA GLN A 91 11.65 -3.41 -13.53
C GLN A 91 11.38 -3.40 -12.03
N LEU A 92 10.28 -4.01 -11.62
CA LEU A 92 10.03 -4.28 -10.21
C LEU A 92 11.16 -5.19 -9.70
N GLN A 93 11.92 -4.67 -8.74
CA GLN A 93 13.00 -5.41 -8.11
C GLN A 93 12.61 -5.70 -6.67
N PHE A 94 12.79 -6.95 -6.27
CA PHE A 94 12.53 -7.39 -4.91
C PHE A 94 13.84 -7.91 -4.32
N LEU A 95 14.13 -7.52 -3.09
CA LEU A 95 15.25 -8.01 -2.31
C LEU A 95 14.77 -8.17 -0.87
N PHE A 96 14.74 -9.41 -0.42
CA PHE A 96 14.33 -9.74 0.94
C PHE A 96 15.55 -10.10 1.79
N PRO A 97 15.49 -9.99 3.13
CA PRO A 97 16.50 -10.56 4.00
C PRO A 97 16.75 -12.05 3.68
N ALA A 98 17.99 -12.50 3.83
CA ALA A 98 18.39 -13.86 3.43
C ALA A 98 17.57 -14.97 4.12
N GLU A 99 17.16 -14.74 5.35
CA GLU A 99 16.35 -15.65 6.18
C GLU A 99 14.85 -15.57 5.90
N PHE A 100 14.38 -14.64 5.06
CA PHE A 100 12.96 -14.47 4.77
C PHE A 100 12.41 -15.62 3.95
N THR A 101 11.49 -16.39 4.50
CA THR A 101 10.88 -17.56 3.84
C THR A 101 9.55 -17.27 3.14
N GLY A 102 8.97 -16.09 3.39
CA GLY A 102 7.63 -15.74 2.91
C GLY A 102 6.49 -16.49 3.63
N LYS A 103 6.78 -17.22 4.69
CA LYS A 103 5.78 -18.00 5.45
C LYS A 103 5.50 -17.36 6.80
N LEU A 104 4.24 -17.27 7.16
CA LEU A 104 3.80 -16.71 8.46
C LEU A 104 4.40 -17.48 9.66
N SER A 105 4.59 -18.79 9.52
CA SER A 105 5.20 -19.64 10.53
C SER A 105 6.64 -19.26 10.91
N GLN A 106 7.35 -18.52 10.05
CA GLN A 106 8.67 -17.98 10.35
C GLN A 106 8.68 -17.08 11.58
N PHE A 107 7.59 -16.37 11.82
CA PHE A 107 7.45 -15.41 12.89
C PHE A 107 6.73 -15.99 14.12
N ALA A 108 6.55 -17.31 14.18
CA ALA A 108 5.78 -18.00 15.21
C ALA A 108 4.34 -17.45 15.39
N LEU A 109 3.80 -16.84 14.35
CA LEU A 109 2.46 -16.27 14.35
C LEU A 109 1.43 -17.31 13.94
N SER A 110 0.29 -17.32 14.60
CA SER A 110 -0.84 -18.20 14.31
C SER A 110 -2.15 -17.42 14.25
N PRO A 111 -3.04 -17.69 13.29
CA PRO A 111 -4.39 -17.15 13.29
C PRO A 111 -5.20 -17.54 14.54
N ASP A 112 -4.87 -18.65 15.18
CA ASP A 112 -5.56 -19.18 16.35
C ASP A 112 -4.85 -18.82 17.67
N ARG A 113 -4.04 -17.75 17.68
CA ARG A 113 -3.32 -17.33 18.88
C ARG A 113 -4.27 -16.85 20.00
N LYS A 114 -3.83 -16.97 21.24
CA LYS A 114 -4.49 -16.33 22.39
C LYS A 114 -4.13 -14.82 22.44
N PRO A 115 -4.97 -13.98 23.09
CA PRO A 115 -4.63 -12.60 23.38
C PRO A 115 -3.24 -12.47 24.00
N GLY A 116 -2.45 -11.50 23.52
CA GLY A 116 -1.04 -11.31 23.91
C GLY A 116 -0.79 -10.20 24.93
N GLY A 117 -1.80 -9.39 25.22
CA GLY A 117 -1.73 -8.29 26.18
C GLY A 117 -1.19 -6.97 25.62
N VAL A 118 -0.46 -6.98 24.49
CA VAL A 118 -0.04 -5.76 23.80
C VAL A 118 -1.19 -5.27 22.91
N LYS A 119 -1.66 -4.04 23.14
CA LYS A 119 -2.87 -3.54 22.49
C LYS A 119 -2.57 -2.55 21.38
N ALA A 120 -3.30 -2.72 20.26
CA ALA A 120 -3.32 -1.75 19.20
C ALA A 120 -4.73 -1.19 19.00
N ALA A 121 -4.85 0.14 18.81
CA ALA A 121 -6.10 0.77 18.45
C ALA A 121 -6.08 1.21 16.98
N ILE A 122 -7.12 0.87 16.26
CA ILE A 122 -7.38 1.41 14.95
C ILE A 122 -8.24 2.65 15.12
N ILE A 123 -7.65 3.81 14.84
CA ILE A 123 -8.36 5.08 14.92
C ILE A 123 -9.00 5.36 13.57
N ARG A 124 -10.30 5.56 13.58
CA ARG A 124 -11.06 5.85 12.37
C ARG A 124 -12.05 6.99 12.53
N GLU A 125 -12.38 7.59 11.41
CA GLU A 125 -13.39 8.63 11.27
C GLU A 125 -14.36 8.21 10.16
N LYS A 126 -15.53 8.84 10.07
CA LYS A 126 -16.43 8.59 8.94
C LYS A 126 -15.74 8.90 7.61
N GLY A 127 -15.86 7.97 6.65
CA GLY A 127 -15.19 8.04 5.35
C GLY A 127 -13.81 7.37 5.30
N THR A 128 -13.26 6.90 6.44
CA THR A 128 -12.09 6.01 6.43
C THR A 128 -12.48 4.60 6.00
N ASN A 129 -11.51 3.83 5.51
CA ASN A 129 -11.69 2.44 5.13
C ASN A 129 -10.40 1.62 5.40
N GLY A 130 -10.49 0.28 5.20
CA GLY A 130 -9.37 -0.62 5.43
C GLY A 130 -9.16 -0.98 6.90
N GLU A 131 -10.09 -0.62 7.79
CA GLU A 131 -9.99 -0.91 9.21
C GLU A 131 -9.99 -2.42 9.52
N ARG A 132 -10.72 -3.22 8.76
CA ARG A 132 -10.77 -4.68 8.96
C ARG A 132 -9.48 -5.35 8.53
N GLU A 133 -8.96 -4.98 7.37
CA GLU A 133 -7.69 -5.47 6.83
C GLU A 133 -6.55 -5.10 7.78
N MET A 134 -6.55 -3.87 8.29
CA MET A 134 -5.57 -3.39 9.25
C MET A 134 -5.70 -4.12 10.59
N ALA A 135 -6.93 -4.33 11.07
CA ALA A 135 -7.19 -5.10 12.29
C ALA A 135 -6.63 -6.52 12.18
N TYR A 136 -6.88 -7.17 11.05
CA TYR A 136 -6.38 -8.51 10.81
C TYR A 136 -4.85 -8.55 10.70
N ALA A 137 -4.23 -7.60 10.02
CA ALA A 137 -2.78 -7.49 9.93
C ALA A 137 -2.13 -7.30 11.31
N LEU A 138 -2.67 -6.41 12.14
CA LEU A 138 -2.22 -6.20 13.52
C LEU A 138 -2.44 -7.44 14.39
N TYR A 139 -3.58 -8.10 14.25
CA TYR A 139 -3.85 -9.35 14.95
C TYR A 139 -2.82 -10.43 14.59
N LEU A 140 -2.51 -10.60 13.31
CA LEU A 140 -1.46 -11.51 12.84
C LEU A 140 -0.07 -11.11 13.36
N ALA A 141 0.20 -9.80 13.51
CA ALA A 141 1.45 -9.29 14.09
C ALA A 141 1.54 -9.47 15.62
N GLY A 142 0.49 -9.98 16.27
CA GLY A 142 0.52 -10.31 17.70
C GLY A 142 -0.21 -9.34 18.61
N PHE A 143 -0.84 -8.28 18.08
CA PHE A 143 -1.58 -7.30 18.90
C PHE A 143 -2.99 -7.77 19.21
N ASP A 144 -3.49 -7.35 20.38
CA ASP A 144 -4.91 -7.36 20.71
C ASP A 144 -5.53 -6.07 20.19
N VAL A 145 -6.43 -6.18 19.22
CA VAL A 145 -6.88 -5.02 18.43
C VAL A 145 -8.18 -4.45 18.95
N LYS A 146 -8.23 -3.13 19.10
CA LYS A 146 -9.40 -2.35 19.50
C LYS A 146 -9.80 -1.40 18.36
N ASP A 147 -11.09 -1.39 18.01
CA ASP A 147 -11.66 -0.42 17.08
C ASP A 147 -12.05 0.85 17.86
N VAL A 148 -11.53 1.99 17.44
CA VAL A 148 -11.75 3.29 18.09
C VAL A 148 -12.20 4.32 17.06
N HIS A 149 -13.43 4.79 17.20
CA HIS A 149 -13.94 5.87 16.37
C HIS A 149 -13.66 7.22 17.02
N MET A 150 -13.50 8.29 16.23
CA MET A 150 -13.28 9.65 16.73
C MET A 150 -14.31 10.11 17.76
N THR A 151 -15.56 9.62 17.66
CA THR A 151 -16.60 9.91 18.67
C THR A 151 -16.28 9.31 20.05
N ASP A 152 -15.50 8.25 20.12
CA ASP A 152 -15.08 7.65 21.39
C ASP A 152 -14.04 8.53 22.09
N LEU A 153 -13.08 9.04 21.33
CA LEU A 153 -12.08 10.00 21.81
C LEU A 153 -12.73 11.34 22.17
N ALA A 154 -13.60 11.86 21.30
CA ALA A 154 -14.26 13.15 21.52
C ALA A 154 -15.20 13.15 22.73
N SER A 155 -15.85 12.03 23.02
CA SER A 155 -16.69 11.88 24.22
C SER A 155 -15.89 11.55 25.49
N GLY A 156 -14.64 11.08 25.35
CA GLY A 156 -13.80 10.62 26.45
C GLY A 156 -14.14 9.19 26.90
N ARG A 157 -14.84 8.40 26.10
CA ARG A 157 -15.04 6.96 26.33
C ARG A 157 -13.75 6.18 26.11
N GLU A 158 -12.87 6.71 25.28
CA GLU A 158 -11.55 6.18 25.00
C GLU A 158 -10.49 7.24 25.34
N THR A 159 -9.43 6.83 26.05
CA THR A 159 -8.33 7.70 26.47
C THR A 159 -6.96 7.26 25.96
N LEU A 160 -6.89 6.11 25.29
CA LEU A 160 -5.68 5.45 24.78
C LEU A 160 -4.63 5.06 25.86
N GLU A 161 -4.97 5.12 27.14
CA GLU A 161 -4.03 4.85 28.24
C GLU A 161 -3.49 3.42 28.23
N ASP A 162 -4.32 2.46 27.81
CA ASP A 162 -3.97 1.03 27.73
C ASP A 162 -3.53 0.58 26.33
N ILE A 163 -3.32 1.52 25.39
CA ILE A 163 -2.97 1.24 24.02
C ILE A 163 -1.47 1.45 23.80
N ASN A 164 -0.79 0.49 23.18
CA ASN A 164 0.64 0.56 22.86
C ASN A 164 0.90 0.96 21.41
N MET A 165 -0.05 0.73 20.50
CA MET A 165 0.08 1.15 19.13
C MET A 165 -1.22 1.78 18.63
N ILE A 166 -1.14 2.90 17.95
CA ILE A 166 -2.27 3.46 17.19
C ILE A 166 -2.00 3.38 15.70
N VAL A 167 -3.05 3.06 14.95
CA VAL A 167 -3.05 3.10 13.49
C VAL A 167 -4.16 3.99 13.00
N PHE A 168 -3.81 5.03 12.28
CA PHE A 168 -4.76 5.87 11.55
C PHE A 168 -5.03 5.25 10.18
N CYS A 169 -6.29 4.89 9.91
CA CYS A 169 -6.69 4.25 8.67
C CYS A 169 -6.61 5.18 7.47
N GLY A 170 -6.58 4.58 6.30
CA GLY A 170 -6.75 5.25 5.02
C GLY A 170 -8.20 5.62 4.72
N GLY A 171 -8.45 6.06 3.51
CA GLY A 171 -9.76 6.46 3.02
C GLY A 171 -9.86 7.95 2.74
N PHE A 172 -11.05 8.50 2.94
CA PHE A 172 -11.37 9.91 2.72
C PHE A 172 -12.18 10.44 3.91
N SER A 173 -11.50 10.69 5.03
CA SER A 173 -12.14 11.16 6.25
C SER A 173 -12.94 12.45 6.02
N ASN A 174 -14.18 12.48 6.50
CA ASN A 174 -15.11 13.60 6.27
C ASN A 174 -15.28 13.97 4.79
N SER A 175 -15.22 12.97 3.87
CA SER A 175 -15.23 13.13 2.42
C SER A 175 -14.08 14.01 1.88
N ASP A 176 -13.06 14.22 2.68
CA ASP A 176 -11.86 15.02 2.40
C ASP A 176 -12.13 16.44 1.86
N VAL A 177 -13.27 17.02 2.27
CA VAL A 177 -13.79 18.31 1.75
C VAL A 177 -12.79 19.45 1.90
N LEU A 178 -11.99 19.42 2.98
CA LEU A 178 -10.95 20.41 3.23
C LEU A 178 -9.57 20.00 2.68
N GLY A 179 -9.48 18.79 2.11
CA GLY A 179 -8.25 18.18 1.62
C GLY A 179 -7.35 17.63 2.74
N SER A 180 -6.50 16.68 2.40
CA SER A 180 -5.39 16.15 3.22
C SER A 180 -5.74 15.88 4.69
N ALA A 181 -6.88 15.23 4.96
CA ALA A 181 -7.35 14.88 6.32
C ALA A 181 -7.55 16.06 7.29
N LYS A 182 -7.64 17.31 6.82
CA LYS A 182 -7.78 18.51 7.68
C LYS A 182 -9.04 18.48 8.54
N GLY A 183 -10.14 17.93 8.01
CA GLY A 183 -11.38 17.76 8.79
C GLY A 183 -11.19 16.82 9.97
N TRP A 184 -10.47 15.73 9.77
CA TRP A 184 -10.12 14.78 10.83
C TRP A 184 -9.14 15.38 11.84
N ALA A 185 -8.11 16.09 11.36
CA ALA A 185 -7.19 16.82 12.22
C ALA A 185 -7.91 17.84 13.11
N GLY A 186 -8.92 18.56 12.57
CA GLY A 186 -9.77 19.46 13.34
C GLY A 186 -10.48 18.76 14.49
N GLY A 187 -10.90 17.49 14.31
CA GLY A 187 -11.49 16.69 15.37
C GLY A 187 -10.57 16.48 16.58
N PHE A 188 -9.26 16.36 16.34
CA PHE A 188 -8.27 16.31 17.42
C PHE A 188 -7.93 17.69 17.97
N LEU A 189 -7.68 18.67 17.11
CA LEU A 189 -7.17 19.98 17.52
C LEU A 189 -8.18 20.80 18.32
N PHE A 190 -9.48 20.67 18.00
CA PHE A 190 -10.54 21.49 18.58
C PHE A 190 -11.44 20.74 19.58
N ASN A 191 -11.12 19.47 19.90
CA ASN A 191 -11.78 18.74 20.96
C ASN A 191 -10.77 18.43 22.08
N GLU A 192 -10.99 19.01 23.26
CA GLU A 192 -10.05 18.91 24.39
C GLU A 192 -9.78 17.47 24.81
N LYS A 193 -10.80 16.60 24.82
CA LYS A 193 -10.66 15.19 25.25
C LYS A 193 -9.86 14.37 24.23
N ALA A 194 -10.18 14.49 22.95
CA ALA A 194 -9.47 13.81 21.88
C ALA A 194 -8.01 14.28 21.81
N LYS A 195 -7.79 15.60 21.96
CA LYS A 195 -6.44 16.16 22.01
C LYS A 195 -5.66 15.63 23.22
N ALA A 196 -6.25 15.63 24.41
CA ALA A 196 -5.60 15.14 25.61
C ALA A 196 -5.24 13.64 25.53
N ALA A 197 -6.14 12.83 24.98
CA ALA A 197 -5.87 11.40 24.75
C ALA A 197 -4.66 11.20 23.84
N LEU A 198 -4.60 11.93 22.71
CA LEU A 198 -3.50 11.86 21.77
C LEU A 198 -2.18 12.39 22.36
N ASP A 199 -2.20 13.55 23.00
CA ASP A 199 -1.02 14.15 23.65
C ASP A 199 -0.45 13.23 24.74
N ASN A 200 -1.31 12.59 25.56
CA ASN A 200 -0.89 11.65 26.58
C ASN A 200 -0.34 10.35 26.00
N PHE A 201 -0.90 9.86 24.91
CA PHE A 201 -0.37 8.71 24.16
C PHE A 201 1.07 8.96 23.71
N TYR A 202 1.35 10.09 23.07
CA TYR A 202 2.69 10.42 22.56
C TYR A 202 3.72 10.79 23.64
N LYS A 203 3.30 11.09 24.87
CA LYS A 203 4.23 11.28 26.01
C LYS A 203 4.80 9.98 26.55
N ARG A 204 4.18 8.85 26.27
CA ARG A 204 4.59 7.55 26.77
C ARG A 204 5.71 6.97 25.90
N PRO A 205 6.76 6.36 26.50
CA PRO A 205 7.87 5.78 25.76
C PRO A 205 7.59 4.40 25.15
N ASP A 206 6.47 3.77 25.54
CA ASP A 206 6.07 2.41 25.15
C ASP A 206 5.03 2.39 24.02
N THR A 207 4.98 3.45 23.22
CA THR A 207 3.97 3.61 22.19
C THR A 207 4.55 3.71 20.78
N LEU A 208 3.79 3.22 19.81
CA LEU A 208 4.07 3.31 18.38
C LEU A 208 2.86 3.88 17.63
N SER A 209 3.11 4.53 16.51
CA SER A 209 2.04 5.03 15.64
C SER A 209 2.32 4.77 14.17
N LEU A 210 1.27 4.54 13.40
CA LEU A 210 1.32 4.33 11.96
C LEU A 210 0.16 5.06 11.29
N GLY A 211 0.43 5.79 10.22
CA GLY A 211 -0.58 6.41 9.38
C GLY A 211 -0.56 5.82 7.97
N ILE A 212 -1.71 5.38 7.49
CA ILE A 212 -1.87 4.81 6.16
C ILE A 212 -2.68 5.77 5.29
N CYS A 213 -2.13 6.20 4.14
CA CYS A 213 -2.81 7.06 3.17
C CYS A 213 -3.40 8.32 3.84
N ASN A 214 -4.72 8.42 3.99
CA ASN A 214 -5.38 9.53 4.71
C ASN A 214 -4.93 9.65 6.17
N GLY A 215 -4.62 8.52 6.82
CA GLY A 215 -4.00 8.53 8.15
C GLY A 215 -2.57 9.10 8.16
N CYS A 216 -1.79 8.90 7.10
CA CYS A 216 -0.49 9.56 6.94
C CYS A 216 -0.65 11.07 6.78
N GLN A 217 -1.61 11.51 5.98
CA GLN A 217 -1.96 12.93 5.85
C GLN A 217 -2.37 13.53 7.20
N LEU A 218 -3.15 12.81 7.99
CA LEU A 218 -3.53 13.21 9.35
C LEU A 218 -2.30 13.41 10.25
N MET A 219 -1.34 12.48 10.23
CA MET A 219 -0.12 12.59 11.03
C MET A 219 0.70 13.83 10.64
N VAL A 220 0.73 14.17 9.36
CA VAL A 220 1.39 15.40 8.88
C VAL A 220 0.65 16.64 9.34
N GLU A 221 -0.67 16.70 9.20
CA GLU A 221 -1.49 17.85 9.63
C GLU A 221 -1.42 18.09 11.15
N LEU A 222 -1.33 17.01 11.94
CA LEU A 222 -1.14 17.08 13.39
C LEU A 222 0.32 17.31 13.83
N ASN A 223 1.27 17.39 12.89
CA ASN A 223 2.71 17.52 13.14
C ASN A 223 3.29 16.38 14.04
N LEU A 224 2.85 15.16 13.81
CA LEU A 224 3.27 14.00 14.62
C LEU A 224 4.54 13.31 14.08
N ILE A 225 4.96 13.62 12.85
CA ILE A 225 6.10 12.96 12.20
C ILE A 225 7.43 13.55 12.66
N ASN A 226 7.51 14.88 12.68
CA ASN A 226 8.72 15.62 13.13
C ASN A 226 8.29 16.80 14.00
N PRO A 227 7.77 16.55 15.22
CA PRO A 227 7.20 17.60 16.08
C PRO A 227 8.22 18.63 16.52
N GLU A 228 9.52 18.29 16.52
CA GLU A 228 10.65 19.18 16.87
C GLU A 228 11.01 20.19 15.77
N HIS A 229 10.54 19.98 14.53
CA HIS A 229 10.87 20.88 13.42
C HIS A 229 10.04 22.16 13.48
N THR A 230 10.71 23.30 13.41
CA THR A 230 10.06 24.62 13.35
C THR A 230 9.22 24.77 12.07
N ASN A 231 9.75 24.30 10.94
CA ASN A 231 9.08 24.32 9.66
C ASN A 231 8.38 22.97 9.44
N ARG A 232 7.06 22.97 9.46
CA ARG A 232 6.26 21.76 9.34
C ARG A 232 6.24 21.21 7.92
N ALA A 233 6.37 19.89 7.80
CA ALA A 233 6.08 19.19 6.55
C ALA A 233 4.60 19.38 6.15
N LYS A 234 4.31 19.24 4.86
CA LYS A 234 2.95 19.31 4.31
C LYS A 234 2.76 18.19 3.31
N MET A 235 1.51 17.75 3.16
CA MET A 235 1.11 16.91 2.04
C MET A 235 0.54 17.79 0.93
N LEU A 236 0.97 17.53 -0.30
CA LEU A 236 0.55 18.25 -1.50
C LEU A 236 -0.13 17.30 -2.47
N HIS A 237 -0.88 17.85 -3.41
CA HIS A 237 -1.40 17.10 -4.55
C HIS A 237 -0.27 16.44 -5.33
N ASN A 238 -0.58 15.27 -5.92
CA ASN A 238 0.30 14.65 -6.89
C ASN A 238 0.58 15.61 -8.05
N ASP A 239 1.76 15.53 -8.64
CA ASP A 239 2.12 16.39 -9.79
C ASP A 239 1.23 16.15 -11.01
N SER A 240 0.61 14.99 -11.11
CA SER A 240 -0.38 14.65 -12.14
C SER A 240 -1.76 15.29 -11.92
N HIS A 241 -1.99 15.95 -10.79
CA HIS A 241 -3.28 16.52 -10.38
C HIS A 241 -4.45 15.52 -10.38
N LYS A 242 -4.14 14.23 -10.25
CA LYS A 242 -5.14 13.16 -10.16
C LYS A 242 -4.78 12.11 -9.12
N PHE A 243 -5.76 11.26 -8.80
CA PHE A 243 -5.54 10.07 -7.99
C PHE A 243 -4.66 9.08 -8.74
N GLU A 244 -3.52 8.71 -8.16
CA GLU A 244 -2.61 7.69 -8.68
C GLU A 244 -2.81 6.38 -7.95
N SER A 245 -2.87 5.30 -8.71
CA SER A 245 -3.01 3.95 -8.22
C SER A 245 -2.07 3.02 -8.98
N GLY A 246 -1.26 2.26 -8.27
CA GLY A 246 -0.30 1.36 -8.89
C GLY A 246 0.51 0.56 -7.89
N PHE A 247 1.16 -0.49 -8.39
CA PHE A 247 2.10 -1.29 -7.62
C PHE A 247 3.52 -0.81 -7.93
N VAL A 248 4.24 -0.40 -6.90
CA VAL A 248 5.58 0.21 -7.02
C VAL A 248 6.58 -0.48 -6.11
N SER A 249 7.86 -0.29 -6.38
CA SER A 249 8.94 -0.79 -5.55
C SER A 249 9.43 0.28 -4.58
N LEU A 250 9.69 -0.12 -3.34
CA LEU A 250 10.34 0.70 -2.32
C LEU A 250 11.70 0.12 -1.95
N SER A 251 12.69 0.99 -1.78
CA SER A 251 13.92 0.67 -1.06
C SER A 251 13.79 1.08 0.40
N ILE A 252 14.21 0.22 1.31
CA ILE A 252 14.30 0.50 2.75
C ILE A 252 15.77 0.80 3.06
N PRO A 253 16.18 2.08 3.19
CA PRO A 253 17.54 2.43 3.56
C PRO A 253 17.85 2.00 5.00
N GLU A 254 19.13 2.10 5.40
CA GLU A 254 19.52 1.99 6.79
C GLU A 254 18.72 2.97 7.65
N ASN A 255 18.06 2.46 8.68
CA ASN A 255 17.18 3.25 9.54
C ASN A 255 17.08 2.66 10.95
N ASN A 256 16.61 3.46 11.89
CA ASN A 256 16.39 3.07 13.29
C ASN A 256 14.91 2.87 13.63
N SER A 257 14.05 2.73 12.64
CA SER A 257 12.62 2.47 12.85
C SER A 257 12.40 1.12 13.52
N ILE A 258 11.59 1.08 14.57
CA ILE A 258 11.20 -0.17 15.23
C ILE A 258 10.45 -1.09 14.26
N MET A 259 9.61 -0.54 13.39
CA MET A 259 8.82 -1.32 12.43
C MET A 259 9.60 -1.75 11.19
N LEU A 260 10.52 -0.94 10.68
CA LEU A 260 11.19 -1.18 9.40
C LEU A 260 12.71 -1.40 9.51
N GLY A 261 13.31 -1.23 10.68
CA GLY A 261 14.75 -1.39 10.88
C GLY A 261 15.28 -2.78 10.49
N SER A 262 14.52 -3.84 10.79
CA SER A 262 14.87 -5.22 10.38
C SER A 262 14.78 -5.48 8.88
N LEU A 263 14.18 -4.57 8.12
CA LEU A 263 14.09 -4.62 6.65
C LEU A 263 15.12 -3.71 5.98
N SER A 264 16.05 -3.10 6.71
CA SER A 264 17.12 -2.26 6.14
C SER A 264 17.86 -3.01 5.03
N GLY A 265 18.10 -2.34 3.91
CA GLY A 265 18.69 -2.92 2.70
C GLY A 265 17.71 -3.67 1.79
N SER A 266 16.47 -3.87 2.21
CA SER A 266 15.47 -4.58 1.41
C SER A 266 14.86 -3.71 0.32
N LYS A 267 14.32 -4.39 -0.71
CA LYS A 267 13.42 -3.82 -1.72
C LYS A 267 12.11 -4.59 -1.72
N ILE A 268 11.03 -3.89 -1.46
CA ILE A 268 9.70 -4.49 -1.35
C ILE A 268 8.71 -3.84 -2.32
N GLY A 269 7.68 -4.57 -2.71
CA GLY A 269 6.58 -4.05 -3.52
C GLY A 269 5.45 -3.55 -2.62
N VAL A 270 4.88 -2.40 -2.96
CA VAL A 270 3.73 -1.84 -2.26
C VAL A 270 2.71 -1.26 -3.23
N TRP A 271 1.45 -1.24 -2.82
CA TRP A 271 0.41 -0.53 -3.53
C TRP A 271 0.40 0.95 -3.13
N VAL A 272 0.39 1.82 -4.12
CA VAL A 272 0.15 3.26 -3.98
C VAL A 272 -1.29 3.55 -4.38
N ALA A 273 -1.98 4.36 -3.60
CA ALA A 273 -3.36 4.80 -3.89
C ALA A 273 -3.61 6.13 -3.20
N HIS A 274 -3.34 7.26 -3.86
CA HIS A 274 -3.52 8.60 -3.30
C HIS A 274 -3.63 9.70 -4.36
N GLY A 275 -4.34 10.79 -4.02
CA GLY A 275 -4.38 12.03 -4.79
C GLY A 275 -3.47 13.12 -4.22
N GLU A 276 -3.20 13.06 -2.93
CA GLU A 276 -2.39 14.00 -2.15
C GLU A 276 -1.32 13.24 -1.37
N GLY A 277 -0.32 12.71 -2.08
CA GLY A 277 0.75 11.87 -1.51
C GLY A 277 2.15 12.46 -1.64
N LYS A 278 2.27 13.70 -2.11
CA LYS A 278 3.56 14.37 -2.28
C LYS A 278 3.96 15.10 -1.01
N PHE A 279 5.03 14.64 -0.36
CA PHE A 279 5.62 15.36 0.77
C PHE A 279 6.31 16.66 0.32
N SER A 280 6.00 17.74 1.02
CA SER A 280 6.80 18.98 0.99
C SER A 280 7.63 19.03 2.26
N LEU A 281 8.94 18.87 2.11
CA LEU A 281 9.93 18.79 3.20
C LEU A 281 10.76 20.06 3.21
N PRO A 282 10.42 21.07 4.04
CA PRO A 282 11.03 22.40 3.96
C PRO A 282 12.51 22.44 4.40
N MET A 283 12.99 21.47 5.16
CA MET A 283 14.34 21.43 5.71
C MET A 283 15.33 20.58 4.88
N GLY A 284 14.91 20.07 3.74
CA GLY A 284 15.70 19.12 2.95
C GLY A 284 15.72 17.71 3.53
N GLU A 285 16.04 16.72 2.69
CA GLU A 285 15.90 15.30 3.03
C GLU A 285 16.74 14.86 4.23
N ASN A 286 17.97 15.40 4.35
CA ASN A 286 18.90 15.00 5.43
C ASN A 286 18.44 15.39 6.85
N ALA A 287 17.43 16.26 6.96
CA ALA A 287 16.84 16.63 8.25
C ALA A 287 15.72 15.68 8.69
N TYR A 288 15.40 14.68 7.86
CA TYR A 288 14.33 13.74 8.10
C TYR A 288 14.85 12.30 8.18
N ASN A 289 14.27 11.51 9.07
CA ASN A 289 14.54 10.06 9.14
C ASN A 289 13.74 9.35 8.04
N VAL A 290 14.30 9.27 6.85
CA VAL A 290 13.64 8.63 5.70
C VAL A 290 13.76 7.13 5.80
N ILE A 291 12.66 6.45 6.05
CA ILE A 291 12.61 5.00 6.28
C ILE A 291 12.26 4.17 5.04
N ALA A 292 11.75 4.81 3.99
CA ALA A 292 11.45 4.17 2.71
C ALA A 292 11.51 5.18 1.56
N LYS A 293 11.95 4.72 0.39
CA LYS A 293 12.01 5.54 -0.85
C LYS A 293 11.42 4.78 -2.01
N TYR A 294 10.68 5.46 -2.86
CA TYR A 294 10.26 4.92 -4.15
C TYR A 294 11.47 4.71 -5.06
N ASN A 295 11.48 3.61 -5.82
CA ASN A 295 12.50 3.30 -6.83
C ASN A 295 12.04 3.72 -8.23
#